data_82941fa3111f6065e092418f926a2924
#
_entry.id   82941fa3111f6065e092418f926a2924
#
_cell.length_a   1.000
_cell.length_b   1.000
_cell.length_c   1.000
_cell.angle_alpha   90.00
_cell.angle_beta   90.00
_cell.angle_gamma   90.00
#
_symmetry.space_group_name_H-M   'P 1'
#
loop_
_entity.id
_entity.type
_entity.pdbx_description
1 polymer ?
#
loop_
_entity_poly.entity_id
_entity_poly.type
_entity_poly.pdbx_seq_one_letter_code
_entity_poly.pdbx_strand_id
1 'polypeptide(L)'
;MMRAPGNLNALRAFEAVARHLSYTAAANELNVTPAAVGQLIRGLEGYLDVELFHRSTSGALRLTLTDAARAALPDLQGGFDLLSNAMEALKASKSRIVFTVTVPPAFADKWLLWRVERFQRRHPYYDLRIDTSGRLTDFTAERIDAGIRYGAGVWPGLDATFLLRDEFFPVCSPALLHGPHALKSPLDLQHHALIHDTSMSGFGVFPTWRSWLLHAGCRDGVDTRRGLQLNDSAMALQTAMSGNGVALGRTTLVERDLAEGRLVKPFDTVQSCELAYFLVHRKGGGEQAPVLAFKAWLLEEAGLR
;
A
#
# COMPACT_ATOMS: atom_id res chain seq x y z
N MET A 1 -13.50 -2.77 -35.03
CA MET A 1 -13.84 -4.00 -34.31
C MET A 1 -12.53 -4.69 -33.96
N MET A 2 -12.05 -4.55 -32.70
CA MET A 2 -10.81 -5.20 -32.26
C MET A 2 -11.10 -6.70 -32.08
N ARG A 3 -10.43 -7.53 -32.90
CA ARG A 3 -10.45 -8.99 -32.72
C ARG A 3 -9.46 -9.35 -31.58
N ALA A 4 -9.81 -10.33 -30.75
CA ALA A 4 -8.89 -10.87 -29.75
C ALA A 4 -7.60 -11.35 -30.43
N PRO A 5 -6.42 -11.13 -29.83
CA PRO A 5 -5.15 -11.61 -30.41
C PRO A 5 -5.19 -13.12 -30.59
N GLY A 6 -4.83 -13.60 -31.77
CA GLY A 6 -4.89 -15.03 -32.13
C GLY A 6 -3.97 -15.95 -31.30
N ASN A 7 -3.01 -15.37 -30.55
CA ASN A 7 -1.97 -16.07 -29.78
C ASN A 7 -2.14 -15.95 -28.25
N LEU A 8 -3.37 -15.95 -27.73
CA LEU A 8 -3.66 -15.70 -26.32
C LEU A 8 -2.90 -16.64 -25.35
N ASN A 9 -2.80 -17.93 -25.71
CA ASN A 9 -2.04 -18.90 -24.89
C ASN A 9 -0.53 -18.62 -24.91
N ALA A 10 0.00 -18.12 -26.03
CA ALA A 10 1.41 -17.76 -26.11
C ALA A 10 1.70 -16.46 -25.34
N LEU A 11 0.79 -15.48 -25.37
CA LEU A 11 0.87 -14.28 -24.53
C LEU A 11 0.80 -14.62 -23.04
N ARG A 12 -0.07 -15.57 -22.65
CA ARG A 12 -0.15 -16.06 -21.26
C ARG A 12 1.15 -16.77 -20.85
N ALA A 13 1.73 -17.57 -21.74
CA ALA A 13 3.03 -18.21 -21.48
C ALA A 13 4.16 -17.16 -21.36
N PHE A 14 4.15 -16.12 -22.19
CA PHE A 14 5.10 -15.01 -22.09
C PHE A 14 4.99 -14.28 -20.75
N GLU A 15 3.79 -13.90 -20.32
CA GLU A 15 3.58 -13.23 -19.02
C GLU A 15 4.12 -14.09 -17.87
N ALA A 16 3.76 -15.38 -17.80
CA ALA A 16 4.20 -16.28 -16.76
C ALA A 16 5.74 -16.44 -16.73
N VAL A 17 6.39 -16.61 -17.89
CA VAL A 17 7.86 -16.68 -18.00
C VAL A 17 8.51 -15.36 -17.59
N ALA A 18 7.93 -14.23 -17.98
CA ALA A 18 8.42 -12.89 -17.61
C ALA A 18 8.41 -12.66 -16.11
N ARG A 19 7.36 -13.08 -15.42
CA ARG A 19 7.20 -12.93 -13.98
C ARG A 19 8.09 -13.87 -13.16
N HIS A 20 8.25 -15.12 -13.61
CA HIS A 20 9.08 -16.12 -12.92
C HIS A 20 10.55 -16.10 -13.36
N LEU A 21 10.88 -15.50 -14.50
CA LEU A 21 12.18 -15.62 -15.18
C LEU A 21 12.65 -17.08 -15.27
N SER A 22 11.71 -18.02 -15.45
CA SER A 22 11.92 -19.46 -15.45
C SER A 22 10.86 -20.19 -16.25
N TYR A 23 11.28 -20.91 -17.29
CA TYR A 23 10.38 -21.77 -18.07
C TYR A 23 9.75 -22.89 -17.24
N THR A 24 10.51 -23.45 -16.28
CA THR A 24 10.02 -24.54 -15.42
C THR A 24 8.96 -24.03 -14.44
N ALA A 25 9.19 -22.88 -13.81
CA ALA A 25 8.22 -22.29 -12.88
C ALA A 25 6.93 -21.88 -13.60
N ALA A 26 7.06 -21.24 -14.78
CA ALA A 26 5.91 -20.89 -15.60
C ALA A 26 5.12 -22.13 -16.07
N ALA A 27 5.82 -23.21 -16.45
CA ALA A 27 5.19 -24.47 -16.85
C ALA A 27 4.39 -25.10 -15.71
N ASN A 28 4.93 -25.09 -14.49
CA ASN A 28 4.21 -25.59 -13.30
C ASN A 28 2.94 -24.78 -13.03
N GLU A 29 3.01 -23.45 -13.10
CA GLU A 29 1.85 -22.57 -12.93
C GLU A 29 0.77 -22.83 -14.00
N LEU A 30 1.21 -22.98 -15.26
CA LEU A 30 0.30 -23.17 -16.39
C LEU A 30 -0.20 -24.62 -16.55
N ASN A 31 0.25 -25.56 -15.70
CA ASN A 31 -0.02 -26.99 -15.78
C ASN A 31 0.31 -27.60 -17.17
N VAL A 32 1.48 -27.24 -17.70
CA VAL A 32 2.01 -27.75 -18.98
C VAL A 32 3.48 -28.17 -18.82
N THR A 33 4.10 -28.72 -19.88
CA THR A 33 5.52 -29.04 -19.84
C THR A 33 6.39 -27.80 -20.16
N PRO A 34 7.63 -27.71 -19.62
CA PRO A 34 8.57 -26.64 -19.99
C PRO A 34 8.84 -26.56 -21.49
N ALA A 35 8.82 -27.70 -22.19
CA ALA A 35 8.96 -27.77 -23.65
C ALA A 35 7.80 -27.08 -24.38
N ALA A 36 6.56 -27.30 -23.90
CA ALA A 36 5.36 -26.65 -24.46
C ALA A 36 5.42 -25.12 -24.26
N VAL A 37 5.81 -24.63 -23.06
CA VAL A 37 6.02 -23.19 -22.83
C VAL A 37 7.07 -22.65 -23.77
N GLY A 38 8.21 -23.32 -23.93
CA GLY A 38 9.26 -22.92 -24.87
C GLY A 38 8.79 -22.87 -26.33
N GLN A 39 7.89 -23.77 -26.74
CA GLN A 39 7.31 -23.77 -28.07
C GLN A 39 6.35 -22.58 -28.28
N LEU A 40 5.51 -22.28 -27.28
CA LEU A 40 4.61 -21.13 -27.29
C LEU A 40 5.38 -19.80 -27.40
N ILE A 41 6.47 -19.65 -26.63
CA ILE A 41 7.33 -18.46 -26.70
C ILE A 41 7.98 -18.33 -28.07
N ARG A 42 8.63 -19.39 -28.58
CA ARG A 42 9.24 -19.35 -29.93
C ARG A 42 8.21 -19.04 -31.05
N GLY A 43 7.00 -19.60 -30.91
CA GLY A 43 5.92 -19.30 -31.85
C GLY A 43 5.48 -17.83 -31.80
N LEU A 44 5.45 -17.23 -30.59
CA LEU A 44 5.14 -15.82 -30.42
C LEU A 44 6.25 -14.91 -30.95
N GLU A 45 7.51 -15.22 -30.64
CA GLU A 45 8.68 -14.51 -31.15
C GLU A 45 8.73 -14.53 -32.68
N GLY A 46 8.49 -15.71 -33.29
CA GLY A 46 8.42 -15.84 -34.75
C GLY A 46 7.23 -15.12 -35.39
N TYR A 47 6.07 -15.04 -34.71
CA TYR A 47 4.92 -14.29 -35.18
C TYR A 47 5.12 -12.78 -35.15
N LEU A 48 5.81 -12.28 -34.10
CA LEU A 48 6.07 -10.86 -33.89
C LEU A 48 7.35 -10.38 -34.57
N ASP A 49 8.20 -11.30 -35.00
CA ASP A 49 9.58 -11.04 -35.48
C ASP A 49 10.42 -10.25 -34.48
N VAL A 50 10.23 -10.59 -33.18
CA VAL A 50 10.90 -9.93 -32.04
C VAL A 50 11.30 -10.98 -31.01
N GLU A 51 12.56 -10.93 -30.51
CA GLU A 51 12.97 -11.71 -29.34
C GLU A 51 12.37 -11.10 -28.05
N LEU A 52 11.81 -11.96 -27.21
CA LEU A 52 11.21 -11.57 -25.92
C LEU A 52 12.17 -11.77 -24.76
N PHE A 53 13.10 -12.70 -24.87
CA PHE A 53 14.05 -13.05 -23.82
C PHE A 53 15.48 -13.15 -24.34
N HIS A 54 16.42 -12.59 -23.57
CA HIS A 54 17.84 -12.88 -23.70
C HIS A 54 18.20 -14.12 -22.89
N ARG A 55 18.93 -15.06 -23.51
CA ARG A 55 19.47 -16.26 -22.84
C ARG A 55 20.97 -16.07 -22.66
N SER A 56 21.44 -16.03 -21.42
CA SER A 56 22.88 -16.04 -21.12
C SER A 56 23.34 -17.45 -20.82
N THR A 57 24.47 -17.84 -21.39
CA THR A 57 25.15 -19.13 -21.12
C THR A 57 26.04 -19.04 -19.88
N SER A 58 26.33 -17.83 -19.36
CA SER A 58 27.20 -17.59 -18.20
C SER A 58 26.63 -16.49 -17.31
N GLY A 59 26.60 -16.73 -16.00
CA GLY A 59 26.16 -15.76 -14.98
C GLY A 59 24.98 -16.24 -14.12
N ALA A 60 24.66 -15.47 -13.05
CA ALA A 60 23.60 -15.78 -12.09
C ALA A 60 22.18 -15.65 -12.68
N LEU A 61 21.99 -14.80 -13.70
CA LEU A 61 20.71 -14.58 -14.38
C LEU A 61 20.75 -15.22 -15.79
N ARG A 62 20.16 -16.41 -15.89
CA ARG A 62 20.11 -17.18 -17.15
C ARG A 62 19.03 -16.70 -18.13
N LEU A 63 18.05 -15.93 -17.70
CA LEU A 63 16.93 -15.45 -18.51
C LEU A 63 16.61 -14.02 -18.10
N THR A 64 16.57 -13.08 -19.06
CA THR A 64 16.18 -11.68 -18.86
C THR A 64 15.27 -11.21 -19.99
N LEU A 65 14.42 -10.25 -19.71
CA LEU A 65 13.54 -9.63 -20.70
C LEU A 65 14.33 -8.73 -21.64
N THR A 66 13.97 -8.73 -22.92
CA THR A 66 14.38 -7.69 -23.88
C THR A 66 13.70 -6.36 -23.54
N ASP A 67 14.20 -5.25 -24.06
CA ASP A 67 13.58 -3.92 -23.83
C ASP A 67 12.17 -3.84 -24.44
N ALA A 68 11.95 -4.44 -25.60
CA ALA A 68 10.63 -4.54 -26.22
C ALA A 68 9.64 -5.34 -25.34
N ALA A 69 10.07 -6.47 -24.79
CA ALA A 69 9.27 -7.29 -23.89
C ALA A 69 8.94 -6.55 -22.60
N ARG A 70 9.92 -5.83 -22.03
CA ARG A 70 9.75 -5.03 -20.80
C ARG A 70 8.75 -3.89 -21.00
N ALA A 71 8.79 -3.22 -22.14
CA ALA A 71 7.86 -2.13 -22.46
C ALA A 71 6.42 -2.63 -22.66
N ALA A 72 6.23 -3.81 -23.26
CA ALA A 72 4.89 -4.37 -23.53
C ALA A 72 4.25 -5.08 -22.33
N LEU A 73 5.04 -5.51 -21.36
CA LEU A 73 4.58 -6.35 -20.24
C LEU A 73 3.47 -5.70 -19.39
N PRO A 74 3.53 -4.41 -19.02
CA PRO A 74 2.47 -3.77 -18.23
C PRO A 74 1.10 -3.78 -18.93
N ASP A 75 1.08 -3.50 -20.24
CA ASP A 75 -0.16 -3.50 -21.03
C ASP A 75 -0.73 -4.92 -21.15
N LEU A 76 0.13 -5.92 -21.29
CA LEU A 76 -0.27 -7.31 -21.34
C LEU A 76 -0.86 -7.78 -20.01
N GLN A 77 -0.24 -7.42 -18.90
CA GLN A 77 -0.75 -7.74 -17.56
C GLN A 77 -2.10 -7.07 -17.32
N GLY A 78 -2.24 -5.79 -17.66
CA GLY A 78 -3.52 -5.08 -17.61
C GLY A 78 -4.60 -5.74 -18.46
N GLY A 79 -4.24 -6.25 -19.65
CA GLY A 79 -5.13 -7.00 -20.52
C GLY A 79 -5.61 -8.33 -19.89
N PHE A 80 -4.74 -9.07 -19.22
CA PHE A 80 -5.12 -10.30 -18.49
C PHE A 80 -5.96 -10.01 -17.26
N ASP A 81 -5.70 -8.90 -16.54
CA ASP A 81 -6.55 -8.44 -15.45
C ASP A 81 -7.99 -8.17 -15.93
N LEU A 82 -8.15 -7.50 -17.07
CA LEU A 82 -9.45 -7.25 -17.69
C LEU A 82 -10.17 -8.55 -18.11
N LEU A 83 -9.44 -9.52 -18.67
CA LEU A 83 -10.01 -10.83 -19.00
C LEU A 83 -10.44 -11.60 -17.74
N SER A 84 -9.65 -11.56 -16.70
CA SER A 84 -9.97 -12.17 -15.41
C SER A 84 -11.22 -11.53 -14.80
N ASN A 85 -11.33 -10.21 -14.84
CA ASN A 85 -12.51 -9.47 -14.41
C ASN A 85 -13.76 -9.87 -15.21
N ALA A 86 -13.64 -10.03 -16.54
CA ALA A 86 -14.74 -10.48 -17.37
C ALA A 86 -15.19 -11.92 -17.03
N MET A 87 -14.23 -12.81 -16.72
CA MET A 87 -14.54 -14.18 -16.29
C MET A 87 -15.25 -14.19 -14.92
N GLU A 88 -14.79 -13.36 -13.98
CA GLU A 88 -15.47 -13.21 -12.68
C GLU A 88 -16.86 -12.61 -12.85
N ALA A 89 -17.03 -11.67 -13.78
CA ALA A 89 -18.34 -11.13 -14.14
C ALA A 89 -19.32 -12.19 -14.62
N LEU A 90 -18.86 -13.07 -15.49
CA LEU A 90 -19.68 -14.16 -15.99
C LEU A 90 -20.05 -15.15 -14.89
N LYS A 91 -19.16 -15.39 -13.92
CA LYS A 91 -19.45 -16.22 -12.74
C LYS A 91 -20.37 -15.50 -11.74
N ALA A 92 -20.14 -14.20 -11.51
CA ALA A 92 -20.88 -13.37 -10.57
C ALA A 92 -22.30 -13.00 -11.05
N SER A 93 -22.69 -13.39 -12.27
CA SER A 93 -24.05 -13.13 -12.77
C SER A 93 -25.18 -13.70 -11.88
N LYS A 94 -24.84 -14.39 -10.78
CA LYS A 94 -25.77 -14.96 -9.78
C LYS A 94 -25.69 -14.35 -8.37
N SER A 95 -24.62 -13.64 -7.98
CA SER A 95 -24.57 -12.88 -6.70
C SER A 95 -23.31 -12.02 -6.60
N ARG A 96 -23.44 -10.79 -6.09
CA ARG A 96 -22.30 -9.96 -5.72
C ARG A 96 -21.52 -10.61 -4.58
N ILE A 97 -20.20 -10.59 -4.67
CA ILE A 97 -19.32 -11.14 -3.63
C ILE A 97 -19.02 -10.02 -2.64
N VAL A 98 -19.53 -10.16 -1.42
CA VAL A 98 -19.19 -9.23 -0.33
C VAL A 98 -17.80 -9.59 0.17
N PHE A 99 -16.89 -8.61 0.13
CA PHE A 99 -15.52 -8.71 0.59
C PHE A 99 -15.31 -7.74 1.76
N THR A 100 -15.02 -8.28 2.94
CA THR A 100 -14.89 -7.49 4.17
C THR A 100 -13.44 -7.27 4.54
N VAL A 101 -13.07 -6.00 4.68
CA VAL A 101 -11.72 -5.59 5.09
C VAL A 101 -11.78 -4.77 6.36
N THR A 102 -10.98 -5.14 7.36
CA THR A 102 -10.81 -4.33 8.58
C THR A 102 -9.60 -3.40 8.45
N VAL A 103 -9.76 -2.13 8.86
CA VAL A 103 -8.79 -1.07 8.59
C VAL A 103 -8.69 -0.15 9.81
N PRO A 104 -7.48 0.32 10.22
CA PRO A 104 -7.37 1.37 11.23
C PRO A 104 -8.14 2.64 10.80
N PRO A 105 -8.94 3.26 11.68
CA PRO A 105 -9.80 4.39 11.31
C PRO A 105 -9.06 5.52 10.60
N ALA A 106 -7.91 5.94 11.14
CA ALA A 106 -7.12 7.01 10.53
C ALA A 106 -6.56 6.65 9.15
N PHE A 107 -6.18 5.38 8.92
CA PHE A 107 -5.75 4.92 7.60
C PHE A 107 -6.90 4.89 6.61
N ALA A 108 -8.08 4.47 7.06
CA ALA A 108 -9.29 4.51 6.23
C ALA A 108 -9.57 5.94 5.76
N ASP A 109 -9.65 6.90 6.68
CA ASP A 109 -9.96 8.31 6.39
C ASP A 109 -8.87 8.96 5.53
N LYS A 110 -7.60 8.85 5.92
CA LYS A 110 -6.52 9.66 5.35
C LYS A 110 -5.88 9.05 4.09
N TRP A 111 -5.95 7.71 3.92
CA TRP A 111 -5.27 7.07 2.79
C TRP A 111 -6.20 6.24 1.90
N LEU A 112 -7.10 5.42 2.47
CA LEU A 112 -7.81 4.40 1.71
C LEU A 112 -9.03 4.96 0.96
N LEU A 113 -9.94 5.69 1.64
CA LEU A 113 -11.28 5.99 1.13
C LEU A 113 -11.28 6.82 -0.15
N TRP A 114 -10.37 7.74 -0.33
CA TRP A 114 -10.29 8.55 -1.54
C TRP A 114 -9.65 7.79 -2.74
N ARG A 115 -9.08 6.61 -2.49
CA ARG A 115 -8.55 5.70 -3.50
C ARG A 115 -9.53 4.59 -3.88
N VAL A 116 -10.47 4.23 -3.00
CA VAL A 116 -11.39 3.08 -3.14
C VAL A 116 -12.20 3.10 -4.44
N GLU A 117 -12.58 4.26 -4.96
CA GLU A 117 -13.33 4.38 -6.22
C GLU A 117 -12.58 3.70 -7.38
N ARG A 118 -11.24 3.78 -7.41
CA ARG A 118 -10.41 3.11 -8.43
C ARG A 118 -10.50 1.59 -8.33
N PHE A 119 -10.52 1.05 -7.10
CA PHE A 119 -10.76 -0.37 -6.88
C PHE A 119 -12.14 -0.80 -7.36
N GLN A 120 -13.19 -0.09 -6.95
CA GLN A 120 -14.57 -0.42 -7.31
C GLN A 120 -14.82 -0.34 -8.82
N ARG A 121 -14.24 0.63 -9.51
CA ARG A 121 -14.31 0.71 -10.99
C ARG A 121 -13.62 -0.46 -11.68
N ARG A 122 -12.50 -0.92 -11.15
CA ARG A 122 -11.75 -2.06 -11.70
C ARG A 122 -12.41 -3.41 -11.38
N HIS A 123 -13.09 -3.50 -10.23
CA HIS A 123 -13.70 -4.73 -9.71
C HIS A 123 -15.18 -4.52 -9.32
N PRO A 124 -16.08 -4.24 -10.28
CA PRO A 124 -17.47 -3.86 -10.01
C PRO A 124 -18.32 -5.01 -9.42
N TYR A 125 -17.78 -6.22 -9.35
CA TYR A 125 -18.46 -7.42 -8.81
C TYR A 125 -18.18 -7.66 -7.34
N TYR A 126 -17.23 -6.92 -6.76
CA TYR A 126 -16.93 -6.98 -5.35
C TYR A 126 -17.60 -5.84 -4.61
N ASP A 127 -18.50 -6.19 -3.70
CA ASP A 127 -19.03 -5.23 -2.73
C ASP A 127 -18.04 -5.13 -1.57
N LEU A 128 -17.17 -4.13 -1.59
CA LEU A 128 -16.18 -3.89 -0.54
C LEU A 128 -16.88 -3.35 0.70
N ARG A 129 -16.82 -4.10 1.79
CA ARG A 129 -17.22 -3.69 3.14
C ARG A 129 -15.98 -3.33 3.94
N ILE A 130 -15.90 -2.09 4.40
CA ILE A 130 -14.81 -1.59 5.24
C ILE A 130 -15.31 -1.52 6.68
N ASP A 131 -14.66 -2.29 7.56
CA ASP A 131 -14.86 -2.23 9.00
C ASP A 131 -13.68 -1.45 9.61
N THR A 132 -13.98 -0.28 10.19
CA THR A 132 -12.95 0.54 10.80
C THR A 132 -12.75 0.13 12.25
N SER A 133 -11.75 -0.70 12.50
CA SER A 133 -11.37 -1.15 13.83
C SER A 133 -9.86 -1.12 14.03
N GLY A 134 -9.41 -0.54 15.14
CA GLY A 134 -8.02 -0.63 15.59
C GLY A 134 -7.71 -1.87 16.44
N ARG A 135 -8.72 -2.73 16.71
CA ARG A 135 -8.55 -3.90 17.56
C ARG A 135 -7.97 -5.07 16.76
N LEU A 136 -7.27 -5.97 17.45
CA LEU A 136 -6.95 -7.29 16.91
C LEU A 136 -8.25 -8.08 16.80
N THR A 137 -8.76 -8.19 15.60
CA THR A 137 -10.03 -8.83 15.28
C THR A 137 -9.81 -10.30 14.97
N ASP A 138 -10.70 -11.17 15.43
CA ASP A 138 -10.69 -12.58 15.02
C ASP A 138 -11.26 -12.68 13.59
N PHE A 139 -10.38 -12.86 12.63
CA PHE A 139 -10.73 -12.96 11.21
C PHE A 139 -11.71 -14.10 10.90
N THR A 140 -11.74 -15.13 11.75
CA THR A 140 -12.64 -16.29 11.56
C THR A 140 -14.01 -16.03 12.13
N ALA A 141 -14.07 -15.56 13.37
CA ALA A 141 -15.33 -15.31 14.06
C ALA A 141 -16.12 -14.15 13.43
N GLU A 142 -15.42 -13.14 12.91
CA GLU A 142 -16.03 -11.92 12.36
C GLU A 142 -16.16 -11.94 10.83
N ARG A 143 -15.80 -13.05 10.17
CA ARG A 143 -15.88 -13.23 8.70
C ARG A 143 -15.15 -12.12 7.94
N ILE A 144 -13.93 -11.81 8.36
CA ILE A 144 -13.07 -10.83 7.74
C ILE A 144 -12.15 -11.54 6.75
N ASP A 145 -12.11 -11.05 5.52
CA ASP A 145 -11.31 -11.63 4.44
C ASP A 145 -9.86 -11.12 4.49
N ALA A 146 -9.68 -9.81 4.73
CA ALA A 146 -8.37 -9.19 4.84
C ALA A 146 -8.37 -8.04 5.84
N GLY A 147 -7.21 -7.52 6.21
CA GLY A 147 -7.09 -6.37 7.08
C GLY A 147 -5.87 -5.53 6.77
N ILE A 148 -5.96 -4.23 7.01
CA ILE A 148 -4.79 -3.37 7.11
C ILE A 148 -4.40 -3.27 8.57
N ARG A 149 -3.11 -3.42 8.86
CA ARG A 149 -2.58 -3.32 10.23
C ARG A 149 -1.31 -2.48 10.22
N TYR A 150 -1.16 -1.71 11.29
CA TYR A 150 0.07 -0.96 11.57
C TYR A 150 0.83 -1.66 12.69
N GLY A 151 2.11 -1.98 12.46
CA GLY A 151 2.91 -2.71 13.43
C GLY A 151 4.24 -3.21 12.88
N ALA A 152 4.86 -4.14 13.59
CA ALA A 152 6.18 -4.70 13.26
C ALA A 152 6.16 -5.79 12.16
N GLY A 153 5.01 -6.09 11.56
CA GLY A 153 4.91 -7.06 10.46
C GLY A 153 4.64 -8.51 10.88
N VAL A 154 4.44 -8.77 12.17
CA VAL A 154 4.21 -10.13 12.68
C VAL A 154 2.89 -10.19 13.46
N TRP A 155 1.96 -11.03 12.97
CA TRP A 155 0.69 -11.32 13.65
C TRP A 155 0.49 -12.84 13.67
N PRO A 156 0.29 -13.46 14.86
CA PRO A 156 0.08 -14.89 14.97
C PRO A 156 -1.11 -15.36 14.12
N GLY A 157 -0.89 -16.40 13.31
CA GLY A 157 -1.95 -17.00 12.47
C GLY A 157 -2.28 -16.23 11.18
N LEU A 158 -1.64 -15.10 10.91
CA LEU A 158 -1.84 -14.29 9.71
C LEU A 158 -0.59 -14.28 8.83
N ASP A 159 -0.80 -14.18 7.52
CA ASP A 159 0.21 -13.78 6.56
C ASP A 159 0.17 -12.26 6.43
N ALA A 160 1.34 -11.62 6.32
CA ALA A 160 1.48 -10.19 6.24
C ALA A 160 2.26 -9.79 4.98
N THR A 161 1.72 -8.85 4.22
CA THR A 161 2.39 -8.23 3.07
C THR A 161 2.65 -6.76 3.41
N PHE A 162 3.90 -6.33 3.32
CA PHE A 162 4.30 -4.94 3.53
C PHE A 162 3.58 -4.02 2.52
N LEU A 163 3.13 -2.84 3.00
CA LEU A 163 2.49 -1.81 2.19
C LEU A 163 3.24 -0.48 2.23
N LEU A 164 3.33 0.16 3.40
CA LEU A 164 3.83 1.53 3.52
C LEU A 164 4.63 1.69 4.81
N ARG A 165 5.73 2.38 4.73
CA ARG A 165 6.52 2.81 5.89
C ARG A 165 6.26 4.27 6.19
N ASP A 166 6.18 4.59 7.47
CA ASP A 166 5.98 5.96 7.91
C ASP A 166 7.28 6.59 8.43
N GLU A 167 7.36 7.88 8.19
CA GLU A 167 8.25 8.81 8.86
C GLU A 167 7.43 9.81 9.66
N PHE A 168 8.00 10.34 10.73
CA PHE A 168 7.34 11.24 11.66
C PHE A 168 7.99 12.61 11.64
N PHE A 169 7.16 13.64 11.58
CA PHE A 169 7.56 15.04 11.61
C PHE A 169 6.42 15.91 12.12
N PRO A 170 6.70 17.08 12.72
CA PRO A 170 5.68 18.03 13.09
C PRO A 170 4.87 18.51 11.89
N VAL A 171 3.57 18.65 12.09
CA VAL A 171 2.65 19.27 11.13
C VAL A 171 1.71 20.22 11.84
N CYS A 172 1.37 21.31 11.17
CA CYS A 172 0.48 22.32 11.70
C CYS A 172 -0.28 23.04 10.58
N SER A 173 -1.28 23.83 10.95
CA SER A 173 -1.90 24.79 10.04
C SER A 173 -0.86 25.81 9.54
N PRO A 174 -0.89 26.22 8.25
CA PRO A 174 -0.03 27.29 7.72
C PRO A 174 -0.08 28.57 8.53
N ALA A 175 -1.18 28.84 9.23
CA ALA A 175 -1.33 30.04 10.06
C ALA A 175 -0.28 30.13 11.19
N LEU A 176 0.22 28.97 11.68
CA LEU A 176 1.21 28.94 12.76
C LEU A 176 2.64 29.26 12.30
N LEU A 177 2.86 29.44 11.00
CA LEU A 177 4.14 29.93 10.46
C LEU A 177 4.26 31.45 10.51
N HIS A 178 3.21 32.15 10.97
CA HIS A 178 3.14 33.61 11.00
C HIS A 178 2.80 34.12 12.40
N GLY A 179 3.04 35.42 12.64
CA GLY A 179 2.70 36.08 13.90
C GLY A 179 3.83 36.04 14.94
N PRO A 180 3.53 36.46 16.19
CA PRO A 180 4.56 36.70 17.22
C PRO A 180 5.23 35.41 17.73
N HIS A 181 4.57 34.26 17.56
CA HIS A 181 5.08 32.94 17.94
C HIS A 181 5.21 32.02 16.73
N ALA A 182 5.62 32.56 15.58
CA ALA A 182 5.81 31.78 14.34
C ALA A 182 6.80 30.64 14.56
N LEU A 183 6.44 29.44 14.08
CA LEU A 183 7.28 28.23 14.15
C LEU A 183 8.47 28.37 13.18
N LYS A 184 9.67 28.67 13.67
CA LYS A 184 10.92 28.80 12.91
C LYS A 184 11.96 27.75 13.34
N SER A 185 11.87 27.29 14.55
CA SER A 185 12.76 26.29 15.15
C SER A 185 11.98 25.34 16.08
N PRO A 186 12.50 24.15 16.40
CA PRO A 186 11.85 23.24 17.35
C PRO A 186 11.59 23.83 18.73
N LEU A 187 12.38 24.82 19.16
CA LEU A 187 12.20 25.50 20.45
C LEU A 187 10.91 26.35 20.48
N ASP A 188 10.45 26.86 19.36
CA ASP A 188 9.23 27.68 19.28
C ASP A 188 7.96 26.87 19.65
N LEU A 189 8.04 25.53 19.64
CA LEU A 189 6.98 24.64 20.11
C LEU A 189 6.59 24.92 21.57
N GLN A 190 7.45 25.53 22.39
CA GLN A 190 7.12 25.96 23.76
C GLN A 190 5.91 26.91 23.83
N HIS A 191 5.63 27.64 22.74
CA HIS A 191 4.54 28.62 22.65
C HIS A 191 3.25 28.03 22.06
N HIS A 192 3.26 26.78 21.66
CA HIS A 192 2.13 26.10 21.02
C HIS A 192 1.64 24.90 21.80
N ALA A 193 0.36 24.58 21.67
CA ALA A 193 -0.18 23.33 22.19
C ALA A 193 0.41 22.14 21.42
N LEU A 194 1.00 21.17 22.13
CA LEU A 194 1.39 19.90 21.53
C LEU A 194 0.18 18.97 21.49
N ILE A 195 -0.08 18.39 20.34
CA ILE A 195 -1.14 17.40 20.17
C ILE A 195 -0.48 16.03 20.20
N HIS A 196 -0.90 15.21 21.19
CA HIS A 196 -0.39 13.87 21.40
C HIS A 196 -1.34 12.84 20.81
N ASP A 197 -0.85 12.06 19.86
CA ASP A 197 -1.54 10.87 19.38
C ASP A 197 -1.23 9.70 20.32
N THR A 198 -2.22 9.26 21.09
CA THR A 198 -2.10 8.13 22.02
C THR A 198 -2.66 6.82 21.45
N SER A 199 -3.06 6.80 20.19
CA SER A 199 -3.63 5.60 19.52
C SER A 199 -2.69 4.40 19.54
N MET A 200 -1.38 4.64 19.62
CA MET A 200 -0.32 3.63 19.63
C MET A 200 0.49 3.61 20.91
N SER A 201 -0.03 4.13 22.02
CA SER A 201 0.67 4.27 23.31
C SER A 201 1.19 2.94 23.89
N GLY A 202 0.64 1.79 23.48
CA GLY A 202 1.12 0.45 23.86
C GLY A 202 2.39 -0.02 23.12
N PHE A 203 2.84 0.71 22.09
CA PHE A 203 4.03 0.37 21.31
C PHE A 203 5.19 1.30 21.70
N GLY A 204 6.12 0.80 22.50
CA GLY A 204 7.26 1.58 23.01
C GLY A 204 8.19 2.18 21.95
N VAL A 205 8.11 1.70 20.71
CA VAL A 205 8.87 2.21 19.55
C VAL A 205 8.13 3.31 18.77
N PHE A 206 6.89 3.63 19.17
CA PHE A 206 6.11 4.68 18.50
C PHE A 206 6.67 6.06 18.86
N PRO A 207 6.98 6.93 17.87
CA PRO A 207 7.54 8.25 18.14
C PRO A 207 6.62 9.13 18.99
N THR A 208 7.24 9.82 19.96
CA THR A 208 6.59 10.78 20.84
C THR A 208 7.21 12.16 20.67
N TRP A 209 6.57 13.21 21.16
CA TRP A 209 7.16 14.55 21.18
C TRP A 209 8.54 14.57 21.85
N ARG A 210 8.71 13.83 22.94
CA ARG A 210 10.01 13.72 23.61
C ARG A 210 11.07 13.09 22.72
N SER A 211 10.76 11.97 22.07
CA SER A 211 11.71 11.29 21.18
C SER A 211 12.04 12.14 19.96
N TRP A 212 11.05 12.80 19.37
CA TRP A 212 11.25 13.66 18.21
C TRP A 212 12.11 14.88 18.54
N LEU A 213 11.85 15.58 19.65
CA LEU A 213 12.65 16.74 20.08
C LEU A 213 14.10 16.35 20.39
N LEU A 214 14.32 15.18 21.02
CA LEU A 214 15.67 14.64 21.21
C LEU A 214 16.37 14.40 19.87
N HIS A 215 15.65 13.82 18.91
CA HIS A 215 16.16 13.60 17.56
C HIS A 215 16.46 14.91 16.82
N ALA A 216 15.67 15.94 17.04
CA ALA A 216 15.88 17.30 16.51
C ALA A 216 16.97 18.09 17.24
N GLY A 217 17.65 17.51 18.23
CA GLY A 217 18.69 18.20 19.01
C GLY A 217 18.15 19.18 20.06
N CYS A 218 16.83 19.26 20.27
CA CYS A 218 16.18 20.13 21.25
C CYS A 218 15.85 19.34 22.53
N ARG A 219 16.76 19.37 23.49
CA ARG A 219 16.60 18.58 24.73
C ARG A 219 15.76 19.25 25.80
N ASP A 220 15.82 20.57 25.86
CA ASP A 220 15.23 21.39 26.90
C ASP A 220 14.41 22.53 26.30
N GLY A 221 13.56 23.16 27.12
CA GLY A 221 12.80 24.34 26.73
C GLY A 221 11.37 24.06 26.30
N VAL A 222 11.01 22.82 25.94
CA VAL A 222 9.64 22.42 25.56
C VAL A 222 9.11 21.38 26.54
N ASP A 223 8.01 21.67 27.24
CA ASP A 223 7.36 20.69 28.13
C ASP A 223 6.53 19.70 27.31
N THR A 224 7.11 18.54 27.05
CA THR A 224 6.50 17.46 26.25
C THR A 224 5.39 16.70 26.97
N ARG A 225 5.05 17.02 28.22
CA ARG A 225 3.97 16.36 28.97
C ARG A 225 2.67 17.14 28.86
N ARG A 226 2.72 18.40 28.48
CA ARG A 226 1.55 19.29 28.33
C ARG A 226 0.99 19.21 26.91
N GLY A 227 -0.31 19.43 26.81
CA GLY A 227 -1.01 19.52 25.55
C GLY A 227 -2.26 18.67 25.50
N LEU A 228 -2.86 18.58 24.32
CA LEU A 228 -4.07 17.81 24.06
C LEU A 228 -3.68 16.36 23.76
N GLN A 229 -4.36 15.40 24.41
CA GLN A 229 -4.18 13.97 24.15
C GLN A 229 -5.39 13.41 23.42
N LEU A 230 -5.17 12.75 22.29
CA LEU A 230 -6.20 12.14 21.46
C LEU A 230 -5.81 10.68 21.15
N ASN A 231 -6.77 9.78 21.25
CA ASN A 231 -6.57 8.36 20.95
C ASN A 231 -6.93 7.99 19.50
N ASP A 232 -6.98 9.00 18.63
CA ASP A 232 -7.21 8.84 17.21
C ASP A 232 -6.33 9.79 16.41
N SER A 233 -5.53 9.23 15.50
CA SER A 233 -4.58 10.00 14.68
C SER A 233 -5.25 10.96 13.72
N ALA A 234 -6.43 10.63 13.16
CA ALA A 234 -7.13 11.51 12.24
C ALA A 234 -7.69 12.74 12.99
N MET A 235 -8.19 12.55 14.21
CA MET A 235 -8.63 13.66 15.07
C MET A 235 -7.46 14.54 15.48
N ALA A 236 -6.29 13.96 15.77
CA ALA A 236 -5.09 14.73 16.06
C ALA A 236 -4.67 15.64 14.89
N LEU A 237 -4.69 15.09 13.68
CA LEU A 237 -4.40 15.86 12.44
C LEU A 237 -5.46 16.91 12.16
N GLN A 238 -6.75 16.59 12.35
CA GLN A 238 -7.84 17.56 12.20
C GLN A 238 -7.70 18.75 13.17
N THR A 239 -7.29 18.49 14.41
CA THR A 239 -7.02 19.53 15.40
C THR A 239 -5.86 20.43 14.97
N ALA A 240 -4.79 19.84 14.41
CA ALA A 240 -3.67 20.59 13.88
C ALA A 240 -4.06 21.46 12.67
N MET A 241 -4.86 20.92 11.73
CA MET A 241 -5.40 21.67 10.59
C MET A 241 -6.24 22.88 11.02
N SER A 242 -6.96 22.77 12.12
CA SER A 242 -7.77 23.86 12.68
C SER A 242 -6.93 24.95 13.39
N GLY A 243 -5.60 24.84 13.39
CA GLY A 243 -4.71 25.83 14.03
C GLY A 243 -4.61 25.71 15.55
N ASN A 244 -5.17 24.65 16.15
CA ASN A 244 -5.24 24.47 17.61
C ASN A 244 -3.99 23.80 18.21
N GLY A 245 -2.88 23.78 17.47
CA GLY A 245 -1.60 23.25 17.92
C GLY A 245 -0.82 22.54 16.82
N VAL A 246 0.22 21.84 17.24
CA VAL A 246 1.13 21.09 16.38
C VAL A 246 1.01 19.61 16.69
N ALA A 247 0.88 18.76 15.68
CA ALA A 247 0.85 17.30 15.81
C ALA A 247 2.11 16.66 15.22
N LEU A 248 2.47 15.45 15.69
CA LEU A 248 3.41 14.60 14.97
C LEU A 248 2.62 13.86 13.86
N GLY A 249 2.82 14.30 12.62
CA GLY A 249 2.24 13.67 11.45
C GLY A 249 3.04 12.44 11.04
N ARG A 250 2.34 11.48 10.42
CA ARG A 250 2.93 10.30 9.74
C ARG A 250 2.81 10.48 8.25
N THR A 251 3.85 10.18 7.49
CA THR A 251 3.90 10.36 6.02
C THR A 251 2.61 9.90 5.35
N THR A 252 2.19 8.67 5.60
CA THR A 252 0.98 8.07 5.01
C THR A 252 -0.30 8.84 5.32
N LEU A 253 -0.44 9.36 6.55
CA LEU A 253 -1.68 10.01 6.99
C LEU A 253 -1.77 11.49 6.64
N VAL A 254 -0.66 12.15 6.35
CA VAL A 254 -0.63 13.59 6.05
C VAL A 254 -0.39 13.90 4.58
N GLU A 255 -0.13 12.90 3.74
CA GLU A 255 0.20 13.04 2.32
C GLU A 255 -0.75 14.02 1.60
N ARG A 256 -2.05 13.76 1.70
CA ARG A 256 -3.07 14.56 1.05
C ARG A 256 -3.19 15.96 1.66
N ASP A 257 -3.17 16.06 3.00
CA ASP A 257 -3.31 17.34 3.70
C ASP A 257 -2.15 18.28 3.43
N LEU A 258 -0.93 17.73 3.25
CA LEU A 258 0.24 18.49 2.81
C LEU A 258 0.12 18.92 1.33
N ALA A 259 -0.29 18.01 0.45
CA ALA A 259 -0.46 18.31 -0.99
C ALA A 259 -1.53 19.41 -1.23
N GLU A 260 -2.60 19.42 -0.44
CA GLU A 260 -3.67 20.41 -0.51
C GLU A 260 -3.37 21.70 0.33
N GLY A 261 -2.23 21.76 1.01
CA GLY A 261 -1.82 22.91 1.81
C GLY A 261 -2.66 23.13 3.09
N ARG A 262 -3.43 22.13 3.54
CA ARG A 262 -4.16 22.19 4.81
C ARG A 262 -3.23 22.04 6.01
N LEU A 263 -2.17 21.26 5.83
CA LEU A 263 -1.05 21.13 6.75
C LEU A 263 0.23 21.55 6.08
N VAL A 264 1.18 21.99 6.91
CA VAL A 264 2.57 22.26 6.50
C VAL A 264 3.53 21.60 7.48
N LYS A 265 4.75 21.30 7.01
CA LYS A 265 5.89 20.93 7.86
C LYS A 265 6.59 22.23 8.31
N PRO A 266 6.58 22.57 9.59
CA PRO A 266 7.31 23.74 10.06
C PRO A 266 8.83 23.54 10.12
N PHE A 267 9.30 22.28 10.14
CA PHE A 267 10.71 21.91 10.25
C PHE A 267 11.06 20.77 9.32
N ASP A 268 12.32 20.67 8.86
CA ASP A 268 12.80 19.62 7.96
C ASP A 268 13.17 18.32 8.68
N THR A 269 13.27 18.35 10.00
CA THR A 269 13.64 17.16 10.80
C THR A 269 12.59 16.08 10.73
N VAL A 270 13.02 14.90 10.32
CA VAL A 270 12.18 13.69 10.14
C VAL A 270 12.75 12.57 11.00
N GLN A 271 11.88 11.87 11.74
CA GLN A 271 12.23 10.70 12.53
C GLN A 271 11.64 9.45 11.90
N SER A 272 12.47 8.47 11.57
CA SER A 272 12.03 7.16 11.08
C SER A 272 11.37 6.33 12.18
N CYS A 273 10.53 5.37 11.78
CA CYS A 273 9.89 4.41 12.68
C CYS A 273 10.01 3.00 12.10
N GLU A 274 10.19 1.99 12.97
CA GLU A 274 10.25 0.60 12.56
C GLU A 274 8.88 0.00 12.22
N LEU A 275 7.82 0.64 12.71
CA LEU A 275 6.45 0.23 12.41
C LEU A 275 6.06 0.64 10.99
N ALA A 276 5.20 -0.20 10.37
CA ALA A 276 4.75 0.00 9.00
C ALA A 276 3.30 -0.47 8.83
N TYR A 277 2.67 -0.11 7.71
CA TYR A 277 1.39 -0.69 7.32
C TYR A 277 1.60 -1.99 6.55
N PHE A 278 0.75 -2.95 6.85
CA PHE A 278 0.71 -4.27 6.20
C PHE A 278 -0.71 -4.65 5.82
N LEU A 279 -0.86 -5.29 4.69
CA LEU A 279 -2.04 -6.08 4.39
C LEU A 279 -1.87 -7.44 5.08
N VAL A 280 -2.87 -7.86 5.85
CA VAL A 280 -2.88 -9.14 6.55
C VAL A 280 -4.12 -9.94 6.17
N HIS A 281 -3.98 -11.25 6.11
CA HIS A 281 -5.07 -12.21 5.90
C HIS A 281 -4.75 -13.53 6.62
N ARG A 282 -5.73 -14.40 6.79
CA ARG A 282 -5.50 -15.72 7.38
C ARG A 282 -4.51 -16.52 6.53
N LYS A 283 -3.72 -17.35 7.15
CA LYS A 283 -2.86 -18.30 6.44
C LYS A 283 -3.69 -19.16 5.49
N GLY A 284 -3.26 -19.24 4.22
CA GLY A 284 -4.00 -19.89 3.15
C GLY A 284 -5.23 -19.12 2.62
N GLY A 285 -5.60 -17.99 3.22
CA GLY A 285 -6.70 -17.14 2.74
C GLY A 285 -6.32 -16.16 1.62
N GLY A 286 -5.03 -15.95 1.39
CA GLY A 286 -4.52 -15.01 0.40
C GLY A 286 -4.75 -15.39 -1.06
N GLU A 287 -5.12 -16.64 -1.33
CA GLU A 287 -5.40 -17.14 -2.69
C GLU A 287 -6.84 -16.87 -3.15
N GLN A 288 -7.70 -16.34 -2.27
CA GLN A 288 -9.06 -15.97 -2.66
C GLN A 288 -9.03 -14.79 -3.64
N ALA A 289 -9.80 -14.90 -4.73
CA ALA A 289 -9.80 -13.92 -5.80
C ALA A 289 -10.02 -12.46 -5.33
N PRO A 290 -10.97 -12.14 -4.40
CA PRO A 290 -11.12 -10.78 -3.88
C PRO A 290 -9.91 -10.29 -3.10
N VAL A 291 -9.25 -11.15 -2.31
CA VAL A 291 -8.06 -10.81 -1.52
C VAL A 291 -6.88 -10.52 -2.45
N LEU A 292 -6.67 -11.35 -3.48
CA LEU A 292 -5.63 -11.15 -4.50
C LEU A 292 -5.83 -9.84 -5.26
N ALA A 293 -7.06 -9.57 -5.70
CA ALA A 293 -7.40 -8.34 -6.41
C ALA A 293 -7.15 -7.09 -5.54
N PHE A 294 -7.57 -7.13 -4.27
CA PHE A 294 -7.39 -6.05 -3.33
C PHE A 294 -5.91 -5.84 -2.99
N LYS A 295 -5.16 -6.92 -2.79
CA LYS A 295 -3.71 -6.90 -2.57
C LYS A 295 -2.97 -6.25 -3.74
N ALA A 296 -3.25 -6.70 -4.98
CA ALA A 296 -2.61 -6.17 -6.17
C ALA A 296 -2.87 -4.66 -6.33
N TRP A 297 -4.13 -4.25 -6.12
CA TRP A 297 -4.51 -2.84 -6.16
C TRP A 297 -3.83 -2.02 -5.06
N LEU A 298 -3.78 -2.52 -3.80
CA LEU A 298 -3.10 -1.81 -2.70
C LEU A 298 -1.61 -1.61 -2.96
N LEU A 299 -0.92 -2.64 -3.48
CA LEU A 299 0.50 -2.55 -3.82
C LEU A 299 0.75 -1.50 -4.93
N GLU A 300 -0.13 -1.43 -5.93
CA GLU A 300 -0.08 -0.40 -6.96
C GLU A 300 -0.26 1.00 -6.39
N GLU A 301 -1.29 1.20 -5.55
CA GLU A 301 -1.54 2.49 -4.90
C GLU A 301 -0.42 2.91 -3.94
N ALA A 302 0.31 1.95 -3.39
CA ALA A 302 1.49 2.16 -2.55
C ALA A 302 2.79 2.37 -3.35
N GLY A 303 2.76 2.27 -4.69
CA GLY A 303 3.95 2.41 -5.54
C GLY A 303 4.94 1.23 -5.45
N LEU A 304 4.47 0.04 -5.09
CA LEU A 304 5.28 -1.17 -4.85
C LEU A 304 5.25 -2.19 -6.01
N ARG A 305 4.86 -1.77 -7.20
CA ARG A 305 4.90 -2.60 -8.42
C ARG A 305 6.24 -2.54 -9.11
#